data_a4c07f1cb68cf1a758c03db728e0d824
#
_entry.id   a4c07f1cb68cf1a758c03db728e0d824
#
_cell.length_a   1.000
_cell.length_b   1.000
_cell.length_c   1.000
_cell.angle_alpha   90.00
_cell.angle_beta   90.00
_cell.angle_gamma   90.00
#
_symmetry.space_group_name_H-M   'P 1'
#
loop_
_entity.id
_entity.type
_entity.pdbx_description
1 polymer ?
#
loop_
_entity_poly.entity_id
_entity_poly.type
_entity_poly.pdbx_seq_one_letter_code
_entity_poly.pdbx_strand_id
1 'polypeptide(L)'
;MLLPWAYASPVGSSADENHHLTYIWCIAGDSPHCTQTRSDDGEQVLSVTVPATVGEMPCFIGNSFQDAQCAFEGLPEGTYESTRFADDGKYPPIFYYVMNVLVEDDVERSVIQMRMLNALIAGIMLALAIWVATPRVRAAIGIAWTVGLVPF
;
A
#
# COMPACT_ATOMS: atom_id res chain seq x y z
N MET A 1 -3.05 -14.23 -11.83
CA MET A 1 -2.08 -13.18 -12.23
C MET A 1 -1.80 -12.11 -11.16
N LEU A 2 -2.70 -11.80 -10.22
CA LEU A 2 -2.43 -10.80 -9.16
C LEU A 2 -1.33 -11.23 -8.17
N LEU A 3 -1.20 -12.52 -7.88
CA LEU A 3 -0.22 -13.04 -6.92
C LEU A 3 1.23 -12.86 -7.36
N PRO A 4 1.64 -13.21 -8.61
CA PRO A 4 2.99 -12.94 -9.07
C PRO A 4 3.34 -11.45 -9.04
N TRP A 5 2.37 -10.58 -9.36
CA TRP A 5 2.57 -9.14 -9.32
C TRP A 5 2.81 -8.61 -7.90
N ALA A 6 2.09 -9.14 -6.90
CA ALA A 6 2.27 -8.77 -5.50
C ALA A 6 3.69 -9.05 -5.00
N TYR A 7 4.33 -10.12 -5.50
CA TYR A 7 5.71 -10.49 -5.17
C TYR A 7 6.76 -9.78 -6.02
N ALA A 8 6.46 -9.53 -7.30
CA ALA A 8 7.43 -8.99 -8.25
C ALA A 8 7.62 -7.47 -8.13
N SER A 9 6.66 -6.77 -7.52
CA SER A 9 6.71 -5.32 -7.40
C SER A 9 7.43 -4.90 -6.12
N PRO A 10 8.50 -4.08 -6.20
CA PRO A 10 9.16 -3.55 -5.01
C PRO A 10 8.21 -2.69 -4.16
N VAL A 11 8.57 -2.47 -2.90
CA VAL A 11 7.83 -1.55 -2.01
C VAL A 11 7.84 -0.15 -2.61
N GLY A 12 6.71 0.54 -2.57
CA GLY A 12 6.57 1.88 -3.13
C GLY A 12 6.42 1.95 -4.65
N SER A 13 6.25 0.81 -5.35
CA SER A 13 6.19 0.75 -6.81
C SER A 13 4.94 1.39 -7.43
N SER A 14 3.88 1.59 -6.69
CA SER A 14 2.71 2.30 -7.19
C SER A 14 2.72 3.77 -6.78
N ALA A 15 2.07 4.62 -7.59
CA ALA A 15 1.90 6.02 -7.25
C ALA A 15 1.19 6.14 -5.88
N ASP A 16 1.70 7.02 -5.03
CA ASP A 16 1.18 7.29 -3.68
C ASP A 16 1.25 6.11 -2.68
N GLU A 17 1.85 4.97 -3.04
CA GLU A 17 1.97 3.82 -2.13
C GLU A 17 2.71 4.20 -0.84
N ASN A 18 3.81 4.94 -0.93
CA ASN A 18 4.55 5.45 0.22
C ASN A 18 3.69 6.30 1.16
N HIS A 19 2.79 7.13 0.61
CA HIS A 19 1.85 7.92 1.41
C HIS A 19 0.86 7.03 2.16
N HIS A 20 0.26 6.05 1.47
CA HIS A 20 -0.68 5.12 2.07
C HIS A 20 -0.02 4.18 3.08
N LEU A 21 1.19 3.70 2.80
CA LEU A 21 1.96 2.89 3.75
C LEU A 21 2.28 3.67 5.02
N THR A 22 2.76 4.92 4.90
CA THR A 22 3.00 5.79 6.06
C THR A 22 1.74 5.93 6.92
N TYR A 23 0.58 6.10 6.29
CA TYR A 23 -0.69 6.19 7.01
C TYR A 23 -1.06 4.85 7.69
N ILE A 24 -0.87 3.70 7.03
CA ILE A 24 -1.08 2.37 7.61
C ILE A 24 -0.20 2.16 8.84
N TRP A 25 1.09 2.49 8.73
CA TRP A 25 2.04 2.30 9.83
C TRP A 25 1.67 3.10 11.08
N CYS A 26 1.08 4.28 10.90
CA CYS A 26 0.85 5.26 11.96
C CYS A 26 -0.61 5.43 12.41
N ILE A 27 -1.58 4.74 11.78
CA ILE A 27 -3.02 4.89 12.09
C ILE A 27 -3.37 4.52 13.54
N ALA A 28 -2.66 3.59 14.14
CA ALA A 28 -2.86 3.16 15.52
C ALA A 28 -2.18 4.07 16.56
N GLY A 29 -1.49 5.14 16.13
CA GLY A 29 -0.70 6.01 17.00
C GLY A 29 0.74 5.55 17.13
N ASP A 30 1.40 5.96 18.23
CA ASP A 30 2.79 5.56 18.50
C ASP A 30 2.91 4.04 18.66
N SER A 31 3.91 3.49 18.00
CA SER A 31 4.22 2.06 17.99
C SER A 31 5.72 1.83 17.80
N PRO A 32 6.24 0.61 17.90
CA PRO A 32 7.64 0.32 17.56
C PRO A 32 8.02 0.71 16.12
N HIS A 33 7.04 0.82 15.23
CA HIS A 33 7.23 1.08 13.81
C HIS A 33 6.80 2.49 13.37
N CYS A 34 6.22 3.29 14.28
CA CYS A 34 5.78 4.66 14.01
C CYS A 34 5.89 5.54 15.24
N THR A 35 6.53 6.69 15.12
CA THR A 35 6.53 7.74 16.14
C THR A 35 5.82 8.97 15.60
N GLN A 36 4.86 9.50 16.37
CA GLN A 36 4.10 10.71 16.02
C GLN A 36 4.62 11.92 16.78
N THR A 37 4.97 12.98 16.06
CA THR A 37 5.22 14.30 16.65
C THR A 37 3.93 15.10 16.62
N ARG A 38 3.47 15.54 17.79
CA ARG A 38 2.22 16.26 17.94
C ARG A 38 2.47 17.73 18.29
N SER A 39 1.47 18.57 18.02
CA SER A 39 1.44 19.96 18.46
C SER A 39 1.43 20.06 20.00
N ASP A 40 1.80 21.23 20.54
CA ASP A 40 1.89 21.47 21.97
C ASP A 40 0.57 21.22 22.73
N ASP A 41 -0.56 21.40 22.06
CA ASP A 41 -1.91 21.07 22.55
C ASP A 41 -2.27 19.60 22.42
N GLY A 42 -1.46 18.81 21.71
CA GLY A 42 -1.66 17.38 21.46
C GLY A 42 -2.77 17.04 20.46
N GLU A 43 -3.45 18.05 19.88
CA GLU A 43 -4.60 17.83 19.01
C GLU A 43 -4.22 17.44 17.57
N GLN A 44 -3.06 17.94 17.09
CA GLN A 44 -2.63 17.72 15.71
C GLN A 44 -1.35 16.90 15.62
N VAL A 45 -1.31 15.94 14.71
CA VAL A 45 -0.07 15.27 14.32
C VAL A 45 0.66 16.16 13.31
N LEU A 46 1.86 16.63 13.67
CA LEU A 46 2.69 17.51 12.85
C LEU A 46 3.55 16.73 11.86
N SER A 47 4.15 15.65 12.33
CA SER A 47 4.93 14.73 11.51
C SER A 47 4.88 13.32 12.09
N VAL A 48 5.23 12.35 11.25
CA VAL A 48 5.38 10.95 11.65
C VAL A 48 6.73 10.43 11.19
N THR A 49 7.34 9.60 12.02
CA THR A 49 8.60 8.90 11.70
C THR A 49 8.32 7.43 11.50
N VAL A 50 8.67 6.92 10.33
CA VAL A 50 8.48 5.53 9.90
C VAL A 50 9.80 4.96 9.37
N PRO A 51 9.93 3.63 9.15
CA PRO A 51 11.07 3.08 8.41
C PRO A 51 11.23 3.77 7.06
N ALA A 52 12.46 4.04 6.65
CA ALA A 52 12.75 4.76 5.41
C ALA A 52 12.17 4.03 4.17
N THR A 53 12.20 2.71 4.16
CA THR A 53 11.59 1.87 3.12
C THR A 53 10.07 2.12 2.94
N VAL A 54 9.38 2.56 4.00
CA VAL A 54 7.94 2.85 3.97
C VAL A 54 7.67 4.26 3.44
N GLY A 55 8.45 5.24 3.88
CA GLY A 55 8.15 6.67 3.67
C GLY A 55 8.82 7.26 2.44
N GLU A 56 9.99 6.77 2.06
CA GLU A 56 10.73 7.30 0.92
C GLU A 56 10.14 6.89 -0.42
N MET A 57 10.31 7.74 -1.42
CA MET A 57 9.98 7.39 -2.80
C MET A 57 11.07 6.46 -3.36
N PRO A 58 10.69 5.35 -4.02
CA PRO A 58 11.66 4.50 -4.69
C PRO A 58 12.51 5.25 -5.71
N CYS A 59 13.75 4.82 -5.85
CA CYS A 59 14.78 5.42 -6.71
C CYS A 59 14.39 5.60 -8.17
N PHE A 60 13.47 4.78 -8.70
CA PHE A 60 13.00 4.82 -10.09
C PHE A 60 11.79 5.74 -10.29
N ILE A 61 11.09 6.14 -9.23
CA ILE A 61 9.92 7.02 -9.38
C ILE A 61 10.37 8.45 -9.69
N GLY A 62 9.89 8.98 -10.81
CA GLY A 62 10.26 10.32 -11.29
C GLY A 62 11.62 10.39 -11.97
N ASN A 63 12.34 9.28 -12.12
CA ASN A 63 13.62 9.21 -12.83
C ASN A 63 13.51 8.28 -14.05
N SER A 64 13.37 8.85 -15.24
CA SER A 64 13.23 8.09 -16.49
C SER A 64 14.50 7.34 -16.93
N PHE A 65 15.63 7.58 -16.28
CA PHE A 65 16.92 6.93 -16.57
C PHE A 65 17.23 5.75 -15.63
N GLN A 66 16.35 5.48 -14.68
CA GLN A 66 16.54 4.44 -13.67
C GLN A 66 15.39 3.45 -13.73
N ASP A 67 15.71 2.17 -13.81
CA ASP A 67 14.73 1.10 -13.76
C ASP A 67 14.47 0.65 -12.32
N ALA A 68 13.50 -0.25 -12.13
CA ALA A 68 13.12 -0.76 -10.81
C ALA A 68 14.18 -1.64 -10.16
N GLN A 69 15.27 -1.99 -10.85
CA GLN A 69 16.35 -2.81 -10.30
C GLN A 69 17.04 -2.11 -9.13
N CYS A 70 17.13 -0.76 -9.17
CA CYS A 70 17.71 0.02 -8.08
C CYS A 70 17.01 -0.22 -6.72
N ALA A 71 15.72 -0.56 -6.72
CA ALA A 71 14.99 -0.86 -5.49
C ALA A 71 15.38 -2.22 -4.86
N PHE A 72 16.05 -3.09 -5.61
CA PHE A 72 16.57 -4.38 -5.13
C PHE A 72 18.05 -4.33 -4.75
N GLU A 73 18.76 -3.27 -5.15
CA GLU A 73 20.20 -3.11 -4.88
C GLU A 73 20.51 -2.59 -3.47
N GLY A 74 19.50 -2.06 -2.80
CA GLY A 74 19.58 -1.61 -1.41
C GLY A 74 18.31 -0.90 -0.98
N LEU A 75 17.65 -1.44 0.02
CA LEU A 75 16.53 -0.76 0.65
C LEU A 75 17.06 0.41 1.46
N PRO A 76 16.33 1.56 1.50
CA PRO A 76 16.69 2.67 2.37
C PRO A 76 16.77 2.21 3.82
N GLU A 77 17.92 2.45 4.46
CA GLU A 77 18.13 2.14 5.87
C GLU A 77 17.77 3.35 6.73
N GLY A 78 17.32 3.09 7.98
CA GLY A 78 16.98 4.12 8.95
C GLY A 78 15.52 4.52 8.93
N THR A 79 15.25 5.78 9.28
CA THR A 79 13.91 6.33 9.45
C THR A 79 13.68 7.52 8.54
N TYR A 80 12.44 7.69 8.13
CA TYR A 80 11.96 8.80 7.30
C TYR A 80 10.90 9.60 8.06
N GLU A 81 11.06 10.91 8.09
CA GLU A 81 10.07 11.83 8.68
C GLU A 81 9.16 12.38 7.59
N SER A 82 7.86 12.12 7.72
CA SER A 82 6.84 12.61 6.82
C SER A 82 5.96 13.64 7.49
N THR A 83 5.84 14.81 6.87
CA THR A 83 4.88 15.86 7.26
C THR A 83 3.55 15.74 6.52
N ARG A 84 3.41 14.76 5.63
CA ARG A 84 2.20 14.53 4.83
C ARG A 84 1.20 13.60 5.51
N PHE A 85 1.43 13.26 6.75
CA PHE A 85 0.46 12.53 7.55
C PHE A 85 -0.65 13.50 7.97
N ALA A 86 -1.71 13.52 7.20
CA ALA A 86 -2.90 14.29 7.54
C ALA A 86 -4.02 13.30 7.86
N ASP A 87 -4.34 13.17 9.14
CA ASP A 87 -5.58 12.56 9.58
C ASP A 87 -6.72 13.59 9.41
N ASP A 88 -6.96 13.96 8.17
CA ASP A 88 -8.01 14.92 7.82
C ASP A 88 -9.37 14.24 7.50
N GLY A 89 -9.49 12.95 7.83
CA GLY A 89 -10.71 12.17 7.61
C GLY A 89 -11.06 11.92 6.14
N LYS A 90 -10.16 12.23 5.20
CA LYS A 90 -10.42 12.02 3.76
C LYS A 90 -10.54 10.56 3.37
N TYR A 91 -9.86 9.68 4.11
CA TYR A 91 -9.83 8.26 3.80
C TYR A 91 -10.60 7.45 4.84
N PRO A 92 -11.36 6.41 4.42
CA PRO A 92 -12.06 5.52 5.36
C PRO A 92 -11.06 4.82 6.27
N PRO A 93 -11.08 5.04 7.60
CA PRO A 93 -10.04 4.55 8.50
C PRO A 93 -10.04 3.03 8.65
N ILE A 94 -11.18 2.38 8.44
CA ILE A 94 -11.34 0.91 8.61
C ILE A 94 -10.32 0.14 7.78
N PHE A 95 -10.12 0.52 6.52
CA PHE A 95 -9.15 -0.14 5.64
C PHE A 95 -7.74 -0.08 6.23
N TYR A 96 -7.32 1.08 6.69
CA TYR A 96 -5.98 1.30 7.24
C TYR A 96 -5.77 0.55 8.56
N TYR A 97 -6.77 0.49 9.43
CA TYR A 97 -6.70 -0.31 10.65
C TYR A 97 -6.57 -1.81 10.37
N VAL A 98 -7.30 -2.32 9.37
CA VAL A 98 -7.17 -3.73 8.96
C VAL A 98 -5.77 -4.02 8.42
N MET A 99 -5.21 -3.12 7.60
CA MET A 99 -3.86 -3.27 7.08
C MET A 99 -2.79 -3.11 8.16
N ASN A 100 -2.98 -2.23 9.15
CA ASN A 100 -2.05 -2.02 10.25
C ASN A 100 -1.80 -3.29 11.09
N VAL A 101 -2.79 -4.19 11.18
CA VAL A 101 -2.62 -5.49 11.87
C VAL A 101 -1.54 -6.36 11.22
N LEU A 102 -1.21 -6.11 9.95
CA LEU A 102 -0.19 -6.84 9.18
C LEU A 102 1.19 -6.19 9.23
N VAL A 103 1.36 -5.10 10.00
CA VAL A 103 2.64 -4.42 10.16
C VAL A 103 3.53 -5.24 11.08
N GLU A 104 4.69 -5.62 10.57
CA GLU A 104 5.75 -6.37 11.26
C GLU A 104 7.09 -5.62 11.10
N ASP A 105 8.16 -6.11 11.77
CA ASP A 105 9.53 -5.57 11.62
C ASP A 105 10.05 -5.65 10.18
N ASP A 106 9.63 -6.67 9.44
CA ASP A 106 9.95 -6.87 8.04
C ASP A 106 8.95 -6.12 7.16
N VAL A 107 9.36 -4.96 6.63
CA VAL A 107 8.53 -4.10 5.80
C VAL A 107 8.10 -4.80 4.51
N GLU A 108 9.01 -5.53 3.82
CA GLU A 108 8.66 -6.21 2.57
C GLU A 108 7.59 -7.26 2.80
N ARG A 109 7.76 -8.06 3.84
CA ARG A 109 6.79 -9.09 4.23
C ARG A 109 5.43 -8.48 4.55
N SER A 110 5.40 -7.40 5.32
CA SER A 110 4.18 -6.66 5.65
C SER A 110 3.45 -6.20 4.40
N VAL A 111 4.16 -5.58 3.45
CA VAL A 111 3.60 -5.08 2.19
C VAL A 111 3.09 -6.22 1.31
N ILE A 112 3.83 -7.33 1.22
CA ILE A 112 3.36 -8.52 0.49
C ILE A 112 2.07 -9.07 1.09
N GLN A 113 1.99 -9.20 2.42
CA GLN A 113 0.77 -9.65 3.10
C GLN A 113 -0.42 -8.73 2.83
N MET A 114 -0.23 -7.41 2.87
CA MET A 114 -1.27 -6.42 2.54
C MET A 114 -1.74 -6.54 1.09
N ARG A 115 -0.81 -6.69 0.14
CA ARG A 115 -1.13 -6.91 -1.28
C ARG A 115 -1.89 -8.22 -1.51
N MET A 116 -1.49 -9.29 -0.81
CA MET A 116 -2.19 -10.58 -0.86
C MET A 116 -3.60 -10.48 -0.31
N LEU A 117 -3.80 -9.79 0.81
CA LEU A 117 -5.12 -9.54 1.38
C LEU A 117 -6.00 -8.73 0.42
N ASN A 118 -5.46 -7.67 -0.19
CA ASN A 118 -6.17 -6.89 -1.20
C ASN A 118 -6.57 -7.74 -2.42
N ALA A 119 -5.66 -8.58 -2.91
CA ALA A 119 -5.94 -9.50 -4.01
C ALA A 119 -7.04 -10.51 -3.65
N LEU A 120 -7.04 -11.02 -2.42
CA LEU A 120 -8.08 -11.92 -1.92
C LEU A 120 -9.44 -11.22 -1.85
N ILE A 121 -9.49 -10.02 -1.27
CA ILE A 121 -10.74 -9.22 -1.19
C ILE A 121 -11.27 -8.95 -2.60
N ALA A 122 -10.43 -8.50 -3.52
CA ALA A 122 -10.82 -8.25 -4.91
C ALA A 122 -11.34 -9.53 -5.59
N GLY A 123 -10.69 -10.67 -5.35
CA GLY A 123 -11.12 -11.97 -5.87
C GLY A 123 -12.49 -12.40 -5.34
N ILE A 124 -12.72 -12.24 -4.04
CA ILE A 124 -14.02 -12.53 -3.40
C ILE A 124 -15.11 -11.62 -3.97
N MET A 125 -14.87 -10.32 -4.03
CA MET A 125 -15.82 -9.35 -4.57
C MET A 125 -16.20 -9.66 -6.02
N LEU A 126 -15.21 -10.03 -6.83
CA LEU A 126 -15.46 -10.47 -8.20
C LEU A 126 -16.29 -11.76 -8.26
N ALA A 127 -15.93 -12.77 -7.47
CA ALA A 127 -16.67 -14.03 -7.42
C ALA A 127 -18.14 -13.81 -7.02
N LEU A 128 -18.38 -12.93 -6.03
CA LEU A 128 -19.72 -12.53 -5.62
C LEU A 128 -20.46 -11.78 -6.75
N ALA A 129 -19.80 -10.85 -7.42
CA ALA A 129 -20.38 -10.13 -8.55
C ALA A 129 -20.78 -11.07 -9.69
N ILE A 130 -19.93 -12.05 -10.02
CA ILE A 130 -20.22 -13.08 -11.01
C ILE A 130 -21.37 -13.97 -10.55
N TRP A 131 -21.42 -14.34 -9.30
CA TRP A 131 -22.46 -15.20 -8.76
C TRP A 131 -23.85 -14.56 -8.83
N VAL A 132 -23.95 -13.27 -8.50
CA VAL A 132 -25.21 -12.51 -8.52
C VAL A 132 -25.62 -12.09 -9.95
N ALA A 133 -24.64 -11.96 -10.86
CA ALA A 133 -24.87 -11.46 -12.21
C ALA A 133 -25.69 -12.40 -13.09
N THR A 134 -26.49 -11.84 -14.00
CA THR A 134 -27.17 -12.61 -15.05
C THR A 134 -26.18 -13.23 -16.02
N PRO A 135 -26.54 -14.32 -16.75
CA PRO A 135 -25.62 -14.99 -17.68
C PRO A 135 -24.97 -14.08 -18.73
N ARG A 136 -25.70 -13.06 -19.20
CA ARG A 136 -25.17 -12.09 -20.17
C ARG A 136 -24.10 -11.18 -19.54
N VAL A 137 -24.31 -10.74 -18.32
CA VAL A 137 -23.37 -9.88 -17.58
C VAL A 137 -22.13 -10.71 -17.16
N ARG A 138 -22.29 -11.98 -16.81
CA ARG A 138 -21.16 -12.89 -16.52
C ARG A 138 -20.17 -12.97 -17.67
N ALA A 139 -20.67 -13.13 -18.90
CA ALA A 139 -19.80 -13.15 -20.08
C ALA A 139 -19.04 -11.83 -20.27
N ALA A 140 -19.71 -10.68 -20.10
CA ALA A 140 -19.08 -9.37 -20.20
C ALA A 140 -18.01 -9.14 -19.14
N ILE A 141 -18.26 -9.53 -17.89
CA ILE A 141 -17.28 -9.43 -16.79
C ILE A 141 -16.07 -10.32 -17.09
N GLY A 142 -16.29 -11.56 -17.57
CA GLY A 142 -15.20 -12.48 -17.95
C GLY A 142 -14.29 -11.86 -19.01
N ILE A 143 -14.87 -11.29 -20.06
CA ILE A 143 -14.11 -10.63 -21.14
C ILE A 143 -13.34 -9.42 -20.61
N ALA A 144 -13.98 -8.55 -19.82
CA ALA A 144 -13.33 -7.37 -19.25
C ALA A 144 -12.12 -7.74 -18.37
N TRP A 145 -12.23 -8.83 -17.60
CA TRP A 145 -11.13 -9.33 -16.77
C TRP A 145 -9.98 -9.88 -17.60
N THR A 146 -10.25 -10.61 -18.66
CA THR A 146 -9.19 -11.16 -19.52
C THR A 146 -8.47 -10.06 -20.27
N VAL A 147 -9.17 -9.02 -20.74
CA VAL A 147 -8.57 -7.86 -21.43
C VAL A 147 -7.83 -6.94 -20.47
N GLY A 148 -8.40 -6.67 -19.29
CA GLY A 148 -7.77 -5.79 -18.29
C GLY A 148 -6.53 -6.37 -17.58
N LEU A 149 -6.30 -7.70 -17.70
CA LEU A 149 -5.13 -8.38 -17.14
C LEU A 149 -4.01 -8.63 -18.16
N VAL A 150 -4.18 -8.22 -19.41
CA VAL A 150 -3.10 -8.25 -20.40
C VAL A 150 -2.24 -7.00 -20.13
N PRO A 151 -1.00 -7.15 -19.66
CA PRO A 151 -0.09 -6.02 -19.53
C PRO A 151 0.24 -5.52 -20.94
N PHE A 152 0.07 -4.23 -21.15
CA PHE A 152 0.58 -3.53 -22.34
C PHE A 152 2.04 -3.21 -22.13
#